data_730515bbc86f36d1113aaf74637d2327
#
_entry.id   730515bbc86f36d1113aaf74637d2327
#
_cell.length_a   1.000
_cell.length_b   1.000
_cell.length_c   1.000
_cell.angle_alpha   90.00
_cell.angle_beta   90.00
_cell.angle_gamma   90.00
#
_symmetry.space_group_name_H-M   'P 1'
#
loop_
_entity.id
_entity.type
_entity.pdbx_description
1 polymer ?
#
loop_
_entity_poly.entity_id
_entity_poly.type
_entity_poly.pdbx_seq_one_letter_code
_entity_poly.pdbx_strand_id
1 'polypeptide(L)'
;MGKTGARSHPSRRVLLQHTLLLSALGWPALAGASPKPSAQRAGAWADWDTFAQRFLQPDGRVLANAQGQTHSEAQSYALMFALIANDRPRFKSILRWTEDNLFAGDVTTRLPAWLWGQKDDGQWGVLDSNAASDADVWIAYALIEAGRLWNVRRYRALGRSLAQRILAEETADLPGLGHTLLPGPVGFVVEAGQRWRLNPSYLPLQALRRLAAVAPAQTAAQWQSL
;
A
#
# COMPACT_ATOMS: atom_id res chain seq x y z
N MET A 1 3.64 -53.09 -38.13
CA MET A 1 2.23 -53.33 -37.80
C MET A 1 1.87 -52.34 -36.72
N GLY A 2 1.13 -51.36 -36.89
CA GLY A 2 -0.05 -50.89 -37.58
C GLY A 2 -0.59 -49.83 -36.62
N LYS A 3 -1.07 -48.81 -36.94
CA LYS A 3 -1.86 -47.98 -37.79
C LYS A 3 -2.23 -46.68 -37.03
N THR A 4 -1.88 -45.62 -37.64
CA THR A 4 -2.46 -44.29 -37.69
C THR A 4 -3.94 -44.15 -37.35
N GLY A 5 -4.31 -43.04 -36.74
CA GLY A 5 -5.68 -42.59 -36.57
C GLY A 5 -5.77 -41.10 -36.26
N ALA A 6 -5.66 -40.29 -37.29
CA ALA A 6 -6.05 -38.86 -37.26
C ALA A 6 -7.58 -38.76 -37.22
N ARG A 7 -8.09 -37.82 -36.43
CA ARG A 7 -9.49 -37.37 -36.56
C ARG A 7 -9.56 -35.86 -36.71
N SER A 8 -10.12 -35.51 -37.83
CA SER A 8 -10.44 -34.23 -38.42
C SER A 8 -11.60 -33.51 -37.72
N HIS A 9 -11.53 -32.18 -37.71
CA HIS A 9 -12.65 -31.26 -37.47
C HIS A 9 -13.74 -31.36 -38.52
N PRO A 10 -14.95 -30.99 -38.20
CA PRO A 10 -15.77 -30.26 -39.14
C PRO A 10 -16.30 -28.93 -38.61
N SER A 11 -16.03 -27.90 -39.40
CA SER A 11 -16.79 -26.67 -39.50
C SER A 11 -18.09 -26.90 -40.22
N ARG A 12 -19.21 -26.36 -39.72
CA ARG A 12 -20.34 -25.98 -40.60
C ARG A 12 -21.24 -24.95 -39.93
N ARG A 13 -21.33 -23.80 -40.62
CA ARG A 13 -22.41 -22.81 -40.55
C ARG A 13 -23.69 -23.46 -41.04
N VAL A 14 -24.81 -23.23 -40.37
CA VAL A 14 -26.14 -23.28 -41.00
C VAL A 14 -26.96 -22.10 -40.45
N LEU A 15 -27.32 -21.22 -41.39
CA LEU A 15 -28.40 -20.24 -41.23
C LEU A 15 -29.73 -20.99 -41.24
N LEU A 16 -30.66 -20.57 -40.40
CA LEU A 16 -32.09 -20.75 -40.67
C LEU A 16 -32.87 -19.57 -40.10
N GLN A 17 -33.40 -18.77 -41.02
CA GLN A 17 -34.40 -17.74 -40.77
C GLN A 17 -35.75 -18.41 -40.50
N HIS A 18 -36.41 -18.06 -39.41
CA HIS A 18 -37.88 -18.24 -39.32
C HIS A 18 -38.47 -16.99 -38.69
N THR A 19 -39.16 -16.26 -39.52
CA THR A 19 -40.09 -15.19 -39.21
C THR A 19 -41.31 -15.77 -38.52
N LEU A 20 -41.67 -15.30 -37.35
CA LEU A 20 -43.00 -15.47 -36.76
C LEU A 20 -43.45 -14.16 -36.13
N LEU A 21 -44.41 -13.55 -36.78
CA LEU A 21 -45.25 -12.47 -36.27
C LEU A 21 -46.14 -13.01 -35.14
N LEU A 22 -46.11 -12.38 -33.96
CA LEU A 22 -47.18 -12.48 -32.95
C LEU A 22 -47.35 -11.15 -32.22
N SER A 23 -48.47 -10.59 -32.54
CA SER A 23 -49.38 -9.63 -31.86
C SER A 23 -48.96 -8.99 -30.53
N ALA A 24 -49.06 -7.67 -30.57
CA ALA A 24 -49.04 -6.74 -29.47
C ALA A 24 -50.18 -7.01 -28.47
N LEU A 25 -49.78 -7.23 -27.22
CA LEU A 25 -50.61 -6.96 -26.07
C LEU A 25 -49.78 -6.10 -25.13
N GLY A 26 -50.21 -4.85 -24.91
CA GLY A 26 -49.54 -3.83 -24.13
C GLY A 26 -49.46 -4.22 -22.67
N TRP A 27 -48.24 -4.29 -22.18
CA TRP A 27 -47.90 -4.20 -20.77
C TRP A 27 -47.46 -2.75 -20.44
N PRO A 28 -48.00 -2.14 -19.37
CA PRO A 28 -47.52 -0.82 -18.98
C PRO A 28 -46.06 -0.97 -18.57
N ALA A 29 -45.15 -0.30 -19.29
CA ALA A 29 -43.76 -0.15 -18.92
C ALA A 29 -43.73 0.63 -17.57
N LEU A 30 -43.49 -0.08 -16.48
CA LEU A 30 -42.91 0.53 -15.29
C LEU A 30 -41.53 1.04 -15.71
N ALA A 31 -41.49 2.34 -16.02
CA ALA A 31 -40.25 3.07 -16.21
C ALA A 31 -39.53 3.06 -14.85
N GLY A 32 -38.76 1.99 -14.61
CA GLY A 32 -37.76 1.96 -13.58
C GLY A 32 -36.76 3.04 -13.93
N ALA A 33 -36.75 4.14 -13.17
CA ALA A 33 -35.73 5.15 -13.26
C ALA A 33 -34.39 4.45 -13.06
N SER A 34 -33.59 4.31 -14.14
CA SER A 34 -32.18 3.95 -14.03
C SER A 34 -31.53 4.89 -13.02
N PRO A 35 -30.82 4.39 -12.02
CA PRO A 35 -30.13 5.29 -11.09
C PRO A 35 -29.25 6.19 -11.95
N LYS A 36 -29.46 7.50 -11.87
CA LYS A 36 -28.56 8.48 -12.48
C LYS A 36 -27.17 8.13 -12.03
N PRO A 37 -26.18 7.97 -12.93
CA PRO A 37 -24.80 7.84 -12.52
C PRO A 37 -24.50 9.04 -11.61
N SER A 38 -24.11 8.76 -10.37
CA SER A 38 -23.68 9.79 -9.44
C SER A 38 -22.62 10.60 -10.17
N ALA A 39 -22.80 11.92 -10.23
CA ALA A 39 -21.85 12.81 -10.86
C ALA A 39 -20.46 12.48 -10.30
N GLN A 40 -19.64 11.81 -11.09
CA GLN A 40 -18.25 11.54 -10.76
C GLN A 40 -17.63 12.89 -10.45
N ARG A 41 -17.15 13.06 -9.22
CA ARG A 41 -16.41 14.28 -8.87
C ARG A 41 -15.28 14.40 -9.87
N ALA A 42 -15.23 15.50 -10.62
CA ALA A 42 -14.12 15.78 -11.52
C ALA A 42 -12.82 15.69 -10.70
N GLY A 43 -11.95 14.72 -11.02
CA GLY A 43 -10.74 14.43 -10.26
C GLY A 43 -10.83 13.22 -9.30
N ALA A 44 -11.96 12.47 -9.24
CA ALA A 44 -12.01 11.23 -8.46
C ALA A 44 -11.14 10.16 -9.12
N TRP A 45 -10.20 9.61 -8.37
CA TRP A 45 -9.39 8.47 -8.80
C TRP A 45 -10.18 7.17 -8.53
N ALA A 46 -10.78 6.61 -9.58
CA ALA A 46 -11.67 5.45 -9.48
C ALA A 46 -10.99 4.20 -8.88
N ASP A 47 -9.70 4.01 -9.16
CA ASP A 47 -8.94 2.89 -8.62
C ASP A 47 -8.74 3.01 -7.11
N TRP A 48 -8.60 4.24 -6.59
CA TRP A 48 -8.57 4.47 -5.14
C TRP A 48 -9.89 4.07 -4.48
N ASP A 49 -11.01 4.44 -5.04
CA ASP A 49 -12.31 4.05 -4.49
C ASP A 49 -12.51 2.54 -4.54
N THR A 50 -12.09 1.88 -5.62
CA THR A 50 -12.11 0.42 -5.76
C THR A 50 -11.20 -0.25 -4.73
N PHE A 51 -9.98 0.25 -4.55
CA PHE A 51 -9.05 -0.24 -3.53
C PHE A 51 -9.65 -0.09 -2.13
N ALA A 52 -10.17 1.10 -1.81
CA ALA A 52 -10.73 1.38 -0.50
C ALA A 52 -11.96 0.52 -0.19
N GLN A 53 -12.86 0.31 -1.15
CA GLN A 53 -14.00 -0.59 -0.99
C GLN A 53 -13.60 -2.04 -0.74
N ARG A 54 -12.50 -2.48 -1.35
CA ARG A 54 -12.07 -3.88 -1.30
C ARG A 54 -11.21 -4.20 -0.08
N PHE A 55 -10.35 -3.29 0.33
CA PHE A 55 -9.30 -3.58 1.31
C PHE A 55 -9.33 -2.72 2.57
N LEU A 56 -9.89 -1.50 2.51
CA LEU A 56 -9.89 -0.58 3.64
C LEU A 56 -11.07 -0.85 4.56
N GLN A 57 -10.80 -1.13 5.82
CA GLN A 57 -11.81 -1.31 6.87
C GLN A 57 -12.27 0.06 7.42
N PRO A 58 -13.46 0.12 8.04
CA PRO A 58 -14.02 1.38 8.57
C PRO A 58 -13.15 2.08 9.61
N ASP A 59 -12.33 1.33 10.35
CA ASP A 59 -11.40 1.85 11.36
C ASP A 59 -10.10 2.40 10.77
N GLY A 60 -9.83 2.18 9.49
CA GLY A 60 -8.60 2.60 8.80
C GLY A 60 -7.58 1.49 8.57
N ARG A 61 -7.89 0.27 8.97
CA ARG A 61 -7.06 -0.91 8.73
C ARG A 61 -7.16 -1.36 7.28
N VAL A 62 -6.03 -1.73 6.67
CA VAL A 62 -5.96 -2.29 5.31
C VAL A 62 -5.72 -3.79 5.39
N LEU A 63 -6.58 -4.59 4.79
CA LEU A 63 -6.42 -6.03 4.69
C LEU A 63 -5.36 -6.38 3.65
N ALA A 64 -4.32 -7.09 4.06
CA ALA A 64 -3.23 -7.52 3.18
C ALA A 64 -3.49 -8.92 2.57
N ASN A 65 -4.28 -9.76 3.24
CA ASN A 65 -4.58 -11.11 2.78
C ASN A 65 -5.95 -11.63 3.28
N ALA A 66 -6.31 -12.82 2.84
CA ALA A 66 -7.58 -13.48 3.21
C ALA A 66 -7.67 -13.86 4.70
N GLN A 67 -6.54 -13.96 5.40
CA GLN A 67 -6.48 -14.22 6.85
C GLN A 67 -6.77 -12.97 7.68
N GLY A 68 -7.00 -11.82 7.03
CA GLY A 68 -7.29 -10.57 7.69
C GLY A 68 -6.06 -9.91 8.31
N GLN A 69 -4.84 -10.31 7.92
CA GLN A 69 -3.62 -9.68 8.38
C GLN A 69 -3.44 -8.30 7.76
N THR A 70 -2.66 -7.46 8.41
CA THR A 70 -2.26 -6.14 7.94
C THR A 70 -0.74 -6.05 7.98
N HIS A 71 -0.17 -5.58 6.86
CA HIS A 71 1.25 -5.29 6.75
C HIS A 71 1.47 -3.77 6.77
N SER A 72 2.61 -3.33 7.30
CA SER A 72 2.99 -1.91 7.26
C SER A 72 3.04 -1.37 5.83
N GLU A 73 3.45 -2.21 4.87
CA GLU A 73 3.45 -1.89 3.44
C GLU A 73 2.04 -1.57 2.92
N ALA A 74 1.03 -2.37 3.32
CA ALA A 74 -0.35 -2.12 2.92
C ALA A 74 -0.86 -0.77 3.47
N GLN A 75 -0.55 -0.45 4.72
CA GLN A 75 -0.88 0.84 5.35
C GLN A 75 -0.13 1.99 4.67
N SER A 76 1.15 1.82 4.34
CA SER A 76 1.97 2.84 3.69
C SER A 76 1.46 3.20 2.31
N TYR A 77 1.11 2.21 1.50
CA TYR A 77 0.52 2.44 0.17
C TYR A 77 -0.86 3.07 0.26
N ALA A 78 -1.69 2.65 1.22
CA ALA A 78 -3.00 3.28 1.42
C ALA A 78 -2.90 4.75 1.84
N LEU A 79 -1.93 5.11 2.69
CA LEU A 79 -1.62 6.51 3.00
C LEU A 79 -1.21 7.29 1.75
N MET A 80 -0.35 6.70 0.91
CA MET A 80 0.08 7.33 -0.34
C MET A 80 -1.08 7.50 -1.31
N PHE A 81 -1.93 6.50 -1.48
CA PHE A 81 -3.11 6.57 -2.35
C PHE A 81 -4.13 7.60 -1.86
N ALA A 82 -4.42 7.64 -0.56
CA ALA A 82 -5.28 8.65 0.02
C ALA A 82 -4.72 10.08 -0.16
N LEU A 83 -3.39 10.23 -0.08
CA LEU A 83 -2.71 11.51 -0.36
C LEU A 83 -2.87 11.93 -1.82
N ILE A 84 -2.62 11.04 -2.78
CA ILE A 84 -2.79 11.29 -4.23
C ILE A 84 -4.24 11.66 -4.55
N ALA A 85 -5.19 10.92 -3.98
CA ALA A 85 -6.62 11.18 -4.14
C ALA A 85 -7.11 12.44 -3.38
N ASN A 86 -6.26 13.11 -2.62
CA ASN A 86 -6.62 14.20 -1.70
C ASN A 86 -7.76 13.81 -0.73
N ASP A 87 -7.79 12.55 -0.33
CA ASP A 87 -8.78 11.97 0.59
C ASP A 87 -8.31 12.09 2.04
N ARG A 88 -8.44 13.30 2.58
CA ARG A 88 -8.00 13.61 3.95
C ARG A 88 -8.73 12.79 5.03
N PRO A 89 -10.03 12.50 4.92
CA PRO A 89 -10.72 11.66 5.91
C PRO A 89 -10.14 10.25 5.98
N ARG A 90 -9.97 9.57 4.83
CA ARG A 90 -9.39 8.22 4.79
C ARG A 90 -7.92 8.23 5.21
N PHE A 91 -7.13 9.21 4.77
CA PHE A 91 -5.74 9.37 5.24
C PHE A 91 -5.66 9.44 6.76
N LYS A 92 -6.53 10.24 7.39
CA LYS A 92 -6.57 10.38 8.85
C LYS A 92 -6.93 9.08 9.56
N SER A 93 -7.92 8.32 9.07
CA SER A 93 -8.30 7.05 9.69
C SER A 93 -7.21 5.99 9.53
N ILE A 94 -6.60 5.88 8.33
CA ILE A 94 -5.47 4.97 8.08
C ILE A 94 -4.30 5.30 8.99
N LEU A 95 -3.90 6.58 9.07
CA LEU A 95 -2.80 7.02 9.93
C LEU A 95 -3.08 6.70 11.40
N ARG A 96 -4.28 7.00 11.88
CA ARG A 96 -4.65 6.72 13.27
C ARG A 96 -4.55 5.23 13.58
N TRP A 97 -5.11 4.38 12.73
CA TRP A 97 -5.01 2.94 12.93
C TRP A 97 -3.55 2.45 12.95
N THR A 98 -2.73 2.98 12.03
CA THR A 98 -1.30 2.68 11.94
C THR A 98 -0.55 3.11 13.20
N GLU A 99 -0.82 4.32 13.70
CA GLU A 99 -0.24 4.82 14.95
C GLU A 99 -0.62 3.92 16.13
N ASP A 100 -1.91 3.63 16.28
CA ASP A 100 -2.44 2.91 17.44
C ASP A 100 -1.96 1.43 17.46
N ASN A 101 -1.84 0.78 16.30
CA ASN A 101 -1.61 -0.66 16.21
C ASN A 101 -0.18 -1.06 15.81
N LEU A 102 0.47 -0.34 14.89
CA LEU A 102 1.82 -0.70 14.45
C LEU A 102 2.91 0.06 15.21
N PHE A 103 2.65 1.31 15.61
CA PHE A 103 3.57 2.12 16.41
C PHE A 103 3.30 2.06 17.93
N ALA A 104 2.34 1.25 18.36
CA ALA A 104 1.89 1.16 19.75
C ALA A 104 1.54 2.55 20.34
N GLY A 105 0.92 3.42 19.52
CA GLY A 105 0.44 4.74 19.90
C GLY A 105 1.44 5.89 19.74
N ASP A 106 2.71 5.62 19.43
CA ASP A 106 3.72 6.68 19.33
C ASP A 106 4.73 6.48 18.19
N VAL A 107 4.50 7.21 17.08
CA VAL A 107 5.38 7.26 15.89
C VAL A 107 6.77 7.84 16.22
N THR A 108 6.92 8.56 17.32
CA THR A 108 8.18 9.25 17.64
C THR A 108 9.18 8.35 18.37
N THR A 109 8.73 7.24 18.95
CA THR A 109 9.56 6.38 19.82
C THR A 109 10.01 5.07 19.20
N ARG A 110 9.40 4.64 18.10
CA ARG A 110 9.69 3.35 17.45
C ARG A 110 9.41 3.35 15.96
N LEU A 111 9.97 2.37 15.24
CA LEU A 111 9.53 1.97 13.92
C LEU A 111 8.22 1.19 14.00
N PRO A 112 7.40 1.13 12.94
CA PRO A 112 6.16 0.35 12.95
C PRO A 112 6.47 -1.14 12.84
N ALA A 113 5.73 -1.95 13.54
CA ALA A 113 5.73 -3.39 13.31
C ALA A 113 5.23 -3.71 11.90
N TRP A 114 5.91 -4.63 11.18
CA TRP A 114 5.52 -4.94 9.81
C TRP A 114 4.30 -5.83 9.69
N LEU A 115 4.02 -6.69 10.71
CA LEU A 115 2.93 -7.65 10.65
C LEU A 115 2.01 -7.58 11.87
N TRP A 116 0.72 -7.42 11.60
CA TRP A 116 -0.36 -7.42 12.58
C TRP A 116 -1.45 -8.41 12.15
N GLY A 117 -2.05 -9.10 13.10
CA GLY A 117 -3.06 -10.12 12.82
C GLY A 117 -3.58 -10.82 14.04
N GLN A 118 -4.29 -11.94 13.83
CA GLN A 118 -4.77 -12.78 14.92
C GLN A 118 -3.67 -13.72 15.39
N LYS A 119 -3.42 -13.72 16.69
CA LYS A 119 -2.47 -14.61 17.38
C LYS A 119 -3.10 -16.00 17.61
N ASP A 120 -2.28 -16.97 18.01
CA ASP A 120 -2.72 -18.35 18.29
C ASP A 120 -3.74 -18.41 19.43
N ASP A 121 -3.73 -17.45 20.36
CA ASP A 121 -4.70 -17.33 21.45
C ASP A 121 -6.02 -16.66 21.03
N GLY A 122 -6.16 -16.33 19.74
CA GLY A 122 -7.32 -15.67 19.16
C GLY A 122 -7.35 -14.14 19.34
N GLN A 123 -6.42 -13.55 20.09
CA GLN A 123 -6.33 -12.11 20.25
C GLN A 123 -5.72 -11.44 19.00
N TRP A 124 -6.13 -10.23 18.72
CA TRP A 124 -5.59 -9.42 17.64
C TRP A 124 -4.46 -8.54 18.14
N GLY A 125 -3.36 -8.47 17.37
CA GLY A 125 -2.20 -7.67 17.77
C GLY A 125 -1.02 -7.83 16.81
N VAL A 126 0.12 -7.27 17.19
CA VAL A 126 1.39 -7.44 16.48
C VAL A 126 1.81 -8.90 16.51
N LEU A 127 2.06 -9.48 15.34
CA LEU A 127 2.57 -10.84 15.13
C LEU A 127 4.09 -10.86 14.98
N ASP A 128 4.64 -9.83 14.29
CA ASP A 128 6.08 -9.63 14.17
C ASP A 128 6.37 -8.13 14.34
N SER A 129 7.18 -7.81 15.32
CA SER A 129 7.55 -6.44 15.70
C SER A 129 8.73 -5.88 14.92
N ASN A 130 9.37 -6.67 14.03
CA ASN A 130 10.38 -6.13 13.14
C ASN A 130 9.75 -5.02 12.27
N ALA A 131 10.55 -4.17 11.66
CA ALA A 131 10.07 -3.16 10.72
C ALA A 131 10.42 -3.55 9.28
N ALA A 132 9.73 -2.91 8.32
CA ALA A 132 9.99 -3.04 6.88
C ALA A 132 10.33 -1.64 6.33
N SER A 133 11.58 -1.43 6.01
CA SER A 133 12.12 -0.10 5.71
C SER A 133 11.50 0.57 4.49
N ASP A 134 11.05 -0.19 3.50
CA ASP A 134 10.31 0.35 2.36
C ASP A 134 8.97 0.98 2.80
N ALA A 135 8.22 0.28 3.66
CA ALA A 135 6.98 0.81 4.22
C ALA A 135 7.24 2.06 5.06
N ASP A 136 8.29 2.05 5.87
CA ASP A 136 8.65 3.15 6.76
C ASP A 136 9.03 4.42 5.98
N VAL A 137 9.81 4.25 4.91
CA VAL A 137 10.14 5.32 3.96
C VAL A 137 8.88 5.90 3.31
N TRP A 138 7.94 5.06 2.87
CA TRP A 138 6.68 5.54 2.29
C TRP A 138 5.77 6.22 3.31
N ILE A 139 5.70 5.74 4.57
CA ILE A 139 4.93 6.39 5.65
C ILE A 139 5.54 7.77 5.93
N ALA A 140 6.87 7.85 6.10
CA ALA A 140 7.56 9.12 6.34
C ALA A 140 7.32 10.13 5.20
N TYR A 141 7.44 9.69 3.94
CA TYR A 141 7.18 10.49 2.76
C TYR A 141 5.72 10.99 2.72
N ALA A 142 4.74 10.09 2.91
CA ALA A 142 3.32 10.45 2.88
C ALA A 142 2.97 11.47 3.97
N LEU A 143 3.51 11.31 5.17
CA LEU A 143 3.34 12.27 6.28
C LEU A 143 3.93 13.63 5.96
N ILE A 144 5.15 13.70 5.42
CA ILE A 144 5.82 14.95 5.05
C ILE A 144 5.03 15.68 3.97
N GLU A 145 4.61 14.96 2.92
CA GLU A 145 3.87 15.56 1.82
C GLU A 145 2.43 15.96 2.21
N ALA A 146 1.72 15.13 2.98
CA ALA A 146 0.43 15.50 3.54
C ALA A 146 0.55 16.75 4.43
N GLY A 147 1.59 16.81 5.26
CA GLY A 147 1.89 17.96 6.08
C GLY A 147 2.18 19.22 5.28
N ARG A 148 2.86 19.11 4.13
CA ARG A 148 3.14 20.20 3.20
C ARG A 148 1.88 20.65 2.45
N LEU A 149 1.18 19.71 1.80
CA LEU A 149 0.06 20.00 0.92
C LEU A 149 -1.18 20.48 1.70
N TRP A 150 -1.41 19.92 2.87
CA TRP A 150 -2.57 20.25 3.70
C TRP A 150 -2.28 21.24 4.81
N ASN A 151 -1.02 21.70 4.92
CA ASN A 151 -0.53 22.61 5.97
C ASN A 151 -0.75 22.08 7.40
N VAL A 152 -0.53 20.77 7.60
CA VAL A 152 -0.67 20.12 8.93
C VAL A 152 0.69 19.95 9.58
N ARG A 153 0.99 20.78 10.60
CA ARG A 153 2.29 20.75 11.31
C ARG A 153 2.59 19.38 11.93
N ARG A 154 1.58 18.75 12.52
CA ARG A 154 1.73 17.42 13.15
C ARG A 154 2.27 16.40 12.17
N TYR A 155 1.72 16.32 10.96
CA TYR A 155 2.18 15.35 9.96
C TYR A 155 3.64 15.58 9.56
N ARG A 156 4.04 16.84 9.37
CA ARG A 156 5.45 17.17 9.10
C ARG A 156 6.38 16.74 10.23
N ALA A 157 5.98 16.95 11.47
CA ALA A 157 6.77 16.57 12.64
C ALA A 157 6.92 15.04 12.73
N LEU A 158 5.82 14.30 12.64
CA LEU A 158 5.83 12.83 12.67
C LEU A 158 6.68 12.24 11.55
N GLY A 159 6.51 12.73 10.30
CA GLY A 159 7.30 12.25 9.17
C GLY A 159 8.80 12.50 9.33
N ARG A 160 9.20 13.64 9.91
CA ARG A 160 10.60 13.93 10.21
C ARG A 160 11.16 13.03 11.33
N SER A 161 10.38 12.80 12.39
CA SER A 161 10.79 11.89 13.46
C SER A 161 11.00 10.47 12.93
N LEU A 162 10.06 9.98 12.13
CA LEU A 162 10.18 8.66 11.50
C LEU A 162 11.41 8.60 10.58
N ALA A 163 11.62 9.62 9.74
CA ALA A 163 12.80 9.68 8.86
C ALA A 163 14.13 9.64 9.63
N GLN A 164 14.22 10.33 10.77
CA GLN A 164 15.41 10.25 11.63
C GLN A 164 15.62 8.85 12.20
N ARG A 165 14.54 8.19 12.57
CA ARG A 165 14.58 6.84 13.13
C ARG A 165 14.99 5.81 12.09
N ILE A 166 14.48 5.90 10.86
CA ILE A 166 14.90 5.07 9.72
C ILE A 166 16.41 5.14 9.54
N LEU A 167 17.01 6.34 9.49
CA LEU A 167 18.47 6.49 9.39
C LEU A 167 19.20 5.87 10.57
N ALA A 168 18.66 5.97 11.78
CA ALA A 168 19.32 5.47 12.98
C ALA A 168 19.22 3.93 13.13
N GLU A 169 18.15 3.32 12.69
CA GLU A 169 17.83 1.92 13.00
C GLU A 169 17.83 0.98 11.79
N GLU A 170 17.67 1.53 10.55
CA GLU A 170 17.53 0.72 9.34
C GLU A 170 18.65 0.96 8.31
N THR A 171 19.71 1.65 8.69
CA THR A 171 20.86 1.84 7.80
C THR A 171 22.15 1.29 8.41
N ALA A 172 23.10 0.93 7.55
CA ALA A 172 24.42 0.50 7.93
C ALA A 172 25.46 0.93 6.90
N ASP A 173 26.71 1.13 7.34
CA ASP A 173 27.84 1.35 6.46
C ASP A 173 28.41 0.00 6.02
N LEU A 174 28.25 -0.32 4.73
CA LEU A 174 28.66 -1.59 4.16
C LEU A 174 29.99 -1.44 3.42
N PRO A 175 30.96 -2.34 3.65
CA PRO A 175 32.22 -2.32 2.90
C PRO A 175 32.01 -2.36 1.38
N GLY A 176 32.52 -1.36 0.68
CA GLY A 176 32.42 -1.25 -0.77
C GLY A 176 31.12 -0.69 -1.33
N LEU A 177 30.05 -0.58 -0.50
CA LEU A 177 28.79 0.03 -0.89
C LEU A 177 28.52 1.38 -0.18
N GLY A 178 29.15 1.59 0.99
CA GLY A 178 28.90 2.77 1.80
C GLY A 178 27.61 2.69 2.60
N HIS A 179 27.02 3.85 2.88
CA HIS A 179 25.80 3.95 3.67
C HIS A 179 24.62 3.37 2.89
N THR A 180 23.92 2.40 3.48
CA THR A 180 22.94 1.56 2.76
C THR A 180 21.72 1.29 3.64
N LEU A 181 20.53 1.38 3.04
CA LEU A 181 19.29 1.00 3.69
C LEU A 181 19.17 -0.53 3.76
N LEU A 182 18.97 -1.06 4.95
CA LEU A 182 18.63 -2.46 5.20
C LEU A 182 17.14 -2.68 5.04
N PRO A 183 16.67 -3.89 4.70
CA PRO A 183 15.23 -4.16 4.61
C PRO A 183 14.46 -4.05 5.94
N GLY A 184 15.17 -3.97 7.06
CA GLY A 184 14.65 -3.78 8.40
C GLY A 184 15.77 -3.87 9.43
N PRO A 185 15.49 -3.54 10.71
CA PRO A 185 16.54 -3.50 11.75
C PRO A 185 17.04 -4.87 12.17
N VAL A 186 16.25 -5.94 12.02
CA VAL A 186 16.60 -7.28 12.53
C VAL A 186 16.65 -8.30 11.39
N GLY A 187 17.69 -9.18 11.40
CA GLY A 187 17.78 -10.33 10.50
C GLY A 187 18.47 -10.05 9.15
N PHE A 188 18.91 -8.84 8.89
CA PHE A 188 19.53 -8.44 7.62
C PHE A 188 21.04 -8.23 7.71
N VAL A 189 21.58 -8.11 8.91
CA VAL A 189 23.01 -8.22 9.20
C VAL A 189 23.27 -9.64 9.66
N VAL A 190 24.03 -10.42 8.89
CA VAL A 190 24.32 -11.83 9.15
C VAL A 190 25.82 -12.06 9.34
N GLU A 191 26.19 -13.22 9.89
CA GLU A 191 27.58 -13.61 10.12
C GLU A 191 28.40 -12.56 10.88
N ALA A 192 27.84 -12.08 11.97
CA ALA A 192 28.48 -11.07 12.85
C ALA A 192 28.95 -9.80 12.09
N GLY A 193 28.17 -9.36 11.10
CA GLY A 193 28.49 -8.16 10.33
C GLY A 193 29.45 -8.38 9.17
N GLN A 194 29.62 -9.62 8.71
CA GLN A 194 30.44 -9.93 7.54
C GLN A 194 29.63 -10.09 6.26
N ARG A 195 28.30 -10.26 6.39
CA ARG A 195 27.36 -10.42 5.27
C ARG A 195 26.03 -9.72 5.55
N TRP A 196 25.45 -9.15 4.52
CA TRP A 196 24.18 -8.44 4.59
C TRP A 196 23.19 -8.97 3.55
N ARG A 197 21.91 -8.96 3.90
CA ARG A 197 20.83 -9.19 2.94
C ARG A 197 20.26 -7.84 2.56
N LEU A 198 20.24 -7.55 1.26
CA LEU A 198 19.72 -6.30 0.72
C LEU A 198 18.58 -6.60 -0.24
N ASN A 199 17.68 -5.63 -0.40
CA ASN A 199 16.61 -5.67 -1.38
C ASN A 199 16.53 -4.33 -2.13
N PRO A 200 17.05 -4.25 -3.37
CA PRO A 200 17.02 -3.00 -4.14
C PRO A 200 15.63 -2.43 -4.38
N SER A 201 14.56 -3.27 -4.32
CA SER A 201 13.19 -2.79 -4.46
C SER A 201 12.70 -1.93 -3.27
N TYR A 202 13.43 -1.94 -2.16
CA TYR A 202 13.15 -1.14 -0.97
C TYR A 202 13.66 0.31 -1.06
N LEU A 203 14.23 0.70 -2.22
CA LEU A 203 14.81 2.02 -2.45
C LEU A 203 13.93 2.88 -3.39
N PRO A 204 12.81 3.43 -2.93
CA PRO A 204 11.97 4.31 -3.74
C PRO A 204 12.66 5.68 -3.90
N LEU A 205 13.45 5.85 -4.96
CA LEU A 205 14.35 7.00 -5.17
C LEU A 205 13.65 8.36 -5.02
N GLN A 206 12.39 8.48 -5.47
CA GLN A 206 11.62 9.73 -5.33
C GLN A 206 11.34 10.06 -3.86
N ALA A 207 11.06 9.05 -3.02
CA ALA A 207 10.83 9.25 -1.59
C ALA A 207 12.16 9.59 -0.88
N LEU A 208 13.23 8.85 -1.16
CA LEU A 208 14.55 9.11 -0.58
C LEU A 208 15.04 10.52 -0.90
N ARG A 209 14.94 10.96 -2.17
CA ARG A 209 15.30 12.34 -2.59
C ARG A 209 14.46 13.39 -1.84
N ARG A 210 13.18 13.10 -1.61
CA ARG A 210 12.32 14.02 -0.87
C ARG A 210 12.70 14.08 0.60
N LEU A 211 12.99 12.95 1.23
CA LEU A 211 13.48 12.90 2.62
C LEU A 211 14.79 13.66 2.75
N ALA A 212 15.75 13.48 1.84
CA ALA A 212 16.99 14.26 1.79
C ALA A 212 16.73 15.77 1.73
N ALA A 213 15.80 16.21 0.88
CA ALA A 213 15.50 17.63 0.67
C ALA A 213 14.86 18.32 1.88
N VAL A 214 14.26 17.57 2.81
CA VAL A 214 13.60 18.12 4.01
C VAL A 214 14.31 17.77 5.32
N ALA A 215 15.35 16.97 5.23
CA ALA A 215 16.18 16.57 6.36
C ALA A 215 16.97 17.76 6.93
N PRO A 216 17.30 17.77 8.22
CA PRO A 216 18.31 18.65 8.75
C PRO A 216 19.66 18.49 8.03
N ALA A 217 20.44 19.57 7.94
CA ALA A 217 21.73 19.56 7.23
C ALA A 217 22.66 18.39 7.66
N GLN A 218 22.60 18.02 8.94
CA GLN A 218 23.42 16.95 9.52
C GLN A 218 23.09 15.56 8.96
N THR A 219 21.85 15.32 8.52
CA THR A 219 21.35 14.02 8.04
C THR A 219 21.03 14.02 6.54
N ALA A 220 21.03 15.20 5.89
CA ALA A 220 20.72 15.30 4.46
C ALA A 220 21.70 14.50 3.60
N ALA A 221 23.01 14.51 3.94
CA ALA A 221 24.04 13.76 3.23
C ALA A 221 23.83 12.23 3.35
N GLN A 222 23.38 11.74 4.52
CA GLN A 222 23.05 10.32 4.72
C GLN A 222 21.92 9.87 3.81
N TRP A 223 20.85 10.66 3.71
CA TRP A 223 19.74 10.39 2.78
C TRP A 223 20.17 10.43 1.30
N GLN A 224 21.12 11.29 0.95
CA GLN A 224 21.62 11.42 -0.42
C GLN A 224 22.53 10.24 -0.82
N SER A 225 23.16 9.58 0.13
CA SER A 225 24.04 8.43 -0.09
C SER A 225 23.30 7.10 -0.22
N LEU A 226 22.05 7.01 0.21
CA LEU A 226 21.18 5.84 0.00
C LEU A 226 20.70 5.75 -1.45
#